data_6ed1d349f69a765ea1224b10f0c8dd3d
#
_entry.id   6ed1d349f69a765ea1224b10f0c8dd3d
#
_cell.length_a   1.000
_cell.length_b   1.000
_cell.length_c   1.000
_cell.angle_alpha   90.00
_cell.angle_beta   90.00
_cell.angle_gamma   90.00
#
_symmetry.space_group_name_H-M   'P 1'
#
loop_
_entity.id
_entity.type
_entity.pdbx_description
1 polymer ?
#
loop_
_entity_poly.entity_id
_entity_poly.type
_entity_poly.pdbx_seq_one_letter_code
_entity_poly.pdbx_strand_id
1 'polypeptide(L)'
;RLGYGPLGHNIVNTLGTNLTNRKKYFLEHYGNDFPFDKFLDGYRDAYYELVEDGVPAKKGLHEILKVLREKGLKIGVATSSSEEHAVSNLKREGIFDYFDSVITGNMIEHGKPEPDIYIEACRQLKVDPSKAIALEDAINGIRSAHGAGMNPVMIPDIVQDTSKVDDILFGKCESLLEFAEILQGVTLDIEAVSYTHLTL
;
A
#
# COMPACT_ATOMS: atom_id res chain seq x y z
N ARG A 1 1.84 -3.88 -29.05
CA ARG A 1 0.41 -3.48 -29.15
C ARG A 1 -0.42 -4.75 -29.32
N LEU A 2 -1.34 -5.01 -28.37
CA LEU A 2 -2.11 -6.26 -28.31
C LEU A 2 -3.50 -6.15 -28.96
N GLY A 3 -3.82 -5.00 -29.58
CA GLY A 3 -5.10 -4.77 -30.27
C GLY A 3 -6.31 -4.40 -29.39
N TYR A 4 -6.12 -4.29 -28.08
CA TYR A 4 -7.21 -4.01 -27.12
C TYR A 4 -7.43 -2.51 -26.81
N GLY A 5 -6.79 -1.61 -27.56
CA GLY A 5 -6.87 -0.18 -27.30
C GLY A 5 -6.12 0.28 -26.05
N PRO A 6 -6.36 1.52 -25.56
CA PRO A 6 -5.72 2.02 -24.34
C PRO A 6 -6.25 1.29 -23.10
N LEU A 7 -5.35 0.66 -22.34
CA LEU A 7 -5.71 -0.12 -21.14
C LEU A 7 -5.48 0.65 -19.82
N GLY A 8 -5.02 1.91 -19.90
CA GLY A 8 -4.61 2.69 -18.72
C GLY A 8 -5.71 2.88 -17.67
N HIS A 9 -6.97 3.02 -18.08
CA HIS A 9 -8.09 3.15 -17.15
C HIS A 9 -8.32 1.88 -16.28
N ASN A 10 -7.90 0.72 -16.76
CA ASN A 10 -8.02 -0.53 -16.01
C ASN A 10 -6.93 -0.68 -14.94
N ILE A 11 -5.82 0.05 -15.08
CA ILE A 11 -4.78 0.08 -14.04
C ILE A 11 -5.37 0.67 -12.76
N VAL A 12 -6.13 1.76 -12.87
CA VAL A 12 -6.80 2.40 -11.71
C VAL A 12 -7.70 1.41 -10.97
N ASN A 13 -8.46 0.58 -11.70
CA ASN A 13 -9.37 -0.42 -11.12
C ASN A 13 -8.63 -1.59 -10.44
N THR A 14 -7.35 -1.76 -10.74
CA THR A 14 -6.50 -2.83 -10.17
C THR A 14 -5.43 -2.32 -9.22
N LEU A 15 -5.45 -1.03 -8.86
CA LEU A 15 -4.54 -0.48 -7.86
C LEU A 15 -4.71 -1.19 -6.51
N GLY A 16 -3.59 -1.42 -5.85
CA GLY A 16 -3.56 -2.10 -4.56
C GLY A 16 -3.83 -3.60 -4.61
N THR A 17 -4.11 -4.21 -5.79
CA THR A 17 -4.33 -5.65 -5.91
C THR A 17 -3.04 -6.41 -6.23
N ASN A 18 -2.96 -7.69 -5.82
CA ASN A 18 -1.89 -8.59 -6.24
C ASN A 18 -2.05 -9.03 -7.72
N LEU A 19 -1.03 -9.74 -8.23
CA LEU A 19 -1.00 -10.18 -9.63
C LEU A 19 -2.16 -11.13 -9.98
N THR A 20 -2.55 -12.00 -9.07
CA THR A 20 -3.65 -12.97 -9.25
C THR A 20 -4.98 -12.25 -9.46
N ASN A 21 -5.30 -11.29 -8.60
CA ASN A 21 -6.52 -10.49 -8.69
C ASN A 21 -6.52 -9.59 -9.93
N ARG A 22 -5.35 -9.03 -10.29
CA ARG A 22 -5.18 -8.27 -11.54
C ARG A 22 -5.44 -9.15 -12.77
N LYS A 23 -4.87 -10.35 -12.83
CA LYS A 23 -5.11 -11.30 -13.94
C LYS A 23 -6.59 -11.64 -14.06
N LYS A 24 -7.23 -11.97 -12.94
CA LYS A 24 -8.67 -12.25 -12.89
C LYS A 24 -9.50 -11.10 -13.46
N TYR A 25 -9.23 -9.85 -13.03
CA TYR A 25 -9.91 -8.65 -13.52
C TYR A 25 -9.79 -8.52 -15.05
N PHE A 26 -8.59 -8.68 -15.62
CA PHE A 26 -8.39 -8.56 -17.06
C PHE A 26 -9.10 -9.67 -17.85
N LEU A 27 -9.08 -10.91 -17.36
CA LEU A 27 -9.79 -12.02 -18.01
C LEU A 27 -11.30 -11.85 -17.96
N GLU A 28 -11.86 -11.35 -16.87
CA GLU A 28 -13.29 -11.04 -16.74
C GLU A 28 -13.73 -9.90 -17.67
N HIS A 29 -12.89 -8.90 -17.92
CA HIS A 29 -13.23 -7.73 -18.75
C HIS A 29 -12.99 -7.93 -20.25
N TYR A 30 -11.94 -8.68 -20.60
CA TYR A 30 -11.49 -8.83 -21.99
C TYR A 30 -11.65 -10.25 -22.54
N GLY A 31 -12.15 -11.19 -21.73
CA GLY A 31 -12.32 -12.58 -22.05
C GLY A 31 -11.12 -13.46 -21.72
N ASN A 32 -11.35 -14.78 -21.67
CA ASN A 32 -10.32 -15.74 -21.28
C ASN A 32 -9.12 -15.81 -22.25
N ASP A 33 -9.31 -15.34 -23.48
CA ASP A 33 -8.27 -15.31 -24.52
C ASP A 33 -7.34 -14.06 -24.40
N PHE A 34 -7.58 -13.18 -23.42
CA PHE A 34 -6.73 -12.02 -23.20
C PHE A 34 -5.29 -12.48 -22.87
N PRO A 35 -4.28 -12.05 -23.64
CA PRO A 35 -2.90 -12.51 -23.48
C PRO A 35 -2.23 -11.82 -22.28
N PHE A 36 -2.71 -12.10 -21.06
CA PHE A 36 -2.33 -11.40 -19.83
C PHE A 36 -0.83 -11.45 -19.58
N ASP A 37 -0.18 -12.59 -19.80
CA ASP A 37 1.24 -12.74 -19.51
C ASP A 37 2.09 -11.86 -20.45
N LYS A 38 1.74 -11.80 -21.74
CA LYS A 38 2.38 -10.90 -22.72
C LYS A 38 2.09 -9.42 -22.41
N PHE A 39 0.89 -9.11 -21.93
CA PHE A 39 0.56 -7.77 -21.45
C PHE A 39 1.41 -7.39 -20.25
N LEU A 40 1.57 -8.31 -19.29
CA LEU A 40 2.35 -8.11 -18.09
C LEU A 40 3.84 -7.87 -18.39
N ASP A 41 4.42 -8.62 -19.31
CA ASP A 41 5.81 -8.44 -19.75
C ASP A 41 6.02 -7.03 -20.32
N GLY A 42 5.18 -6.62 -21.27
CA GLY A 42 5.28 -5.26 -21.84
C GLY A 42 4.99 -4.15 -20.83
N TYR A 43 4.13 -4.41 -19.83
CA TYR A 43 3.90 -3.48 -18.72
C TYR A 43 5.14 -3.36 -17.83
N ARG A 44 5.79 -4.47 -17.52
CA ARG A 44 7.01 -4.50 -16.72
C ARG A 44 8.15 -3.77 -17.41
N ASP A 45 8.38 -4.04 -18.69
CA ASP A 45 9.42 -3.36 -19.47
C ASP A 45 9.23 -1.85 -19.43
N ALA A 46 8.02 -1.36 -19.73
CA ALA A 46 7.70 0.05 -19.69
C ALA A 46 7.81 0.65 -18.26
N TYR A 47 7.45 -0.11 -17.23
CA TYR A 47 7.61 0.31 -15.84
C TYR A 47 9.10 0.49 -15.49
N TYR A 48 9.94 -0.49 -15.84
CA TYR A 48 11.38 -0.41 -15.53
C TYR A 48 12.07 0.75 -16.26
N GLU A 49 11.70 1.02 -17.50
CA GLU A 49 12.18 2.21 -18.21
C GLU A 49 11.79 3.51 -17.49
N LEU A 50 10.54 3.61 -17.02
CA LEU A 50 10.04 4.81 -16.33
C LEU A 50 10.66 5.04 -14.95
N VAL A 51 11.09 3.97 -14.27
CA VAL A 51 11.63 4.05 -12.90
C VAL A 51 13.14 3.82 -12.86
N GLU A 52 13.84 3.89 -13.99
CA GLU A 52 15.29 3.72 -14.07
C GLU A 52 16.01 4.69 -13.12
N ASP A 53 15.59 5.94 -13.09
CA ASP A 53 16.10 7.00 -12.22
C ASP A 53 15.51 6.97 -10.79
N GLY A 54 14.65 6.02 -10.48
CA GLY A 54 13.99 5.86 -9.19
C GLY A 54 12.50 6.20 -9.22
N VAL A 55 11.80 5.77 -8.18
CA VAL A 55 10.40 6.16 -7.91
C VAL A 55 10.44 7.37 -6.98
N PRO A 56 9.81 8.51 -7.32
CA PRO A 56 9.78 9.66 -6.43
C PRO A 56 9.12 9.31 -5.09
N ALA A 57 9.75 9.72 -3.99
CA ALA A 57 9.17 9.58 -2.67
C ALA A 57 7.88 10.41 -2.53
N LYS A 58 6.86 9.87 -1.88
CA LYS A 58 5.65 10.63 -1.54
C LYS A 58 6.00 11.77 -0.58
N LYS A 59 5.31 12.91 -0.75
CA LYS A 59 5.52 14.11 0.09
C LYS A 59 5.36 13.76 1.58
N GLY A 60 6.41 13.99 2.36
CA GLY A 60 6.43 13.74 3.80
C GLY A 60 6.89 12.34 4.20
N LEU A 61 7.41 11.51 3.28
CA LEU A 61 7.85 10.15 3.58
C LEU A 61 8.94 10.11 4.66
N HIS A 62 9.98 10.91 4.51
CA HIS A 62 11.09 10.92 5.47
C HIS A 62 10.68 11.55 6.81
N GLU A 63 9.86 12.60 6.77
CA GLU A 63 9.33 13.29 7.94
C GLU A 63 8.48 12.34 8.80
N ILE A 64 7.54 11.61 8.18
CA ILE A 64 6.68 10.67 8.93
C ILE A 64 7.50 9.54 9.54
N LEU A 65 8.44 8.94 8.80
CA LEU A 65 9.29 7.87 9.32
C LEU A 65 10.10 8.32 10.53
N LYS A 66 10.65 9.54 10.49
CA LYS A 66 11.37 10.12 11.61
C LYS A 66 10.46 10.30 12.83
N VAL A 67 9.29 10.92 12.65
CA VAL A 67 8.31 11.13 13.73
C VAL A 67 7.89 9.80 14.38
N LEU A 68 7.60 8.77 13.56
CA LEU A 68 7.21 7.45 14.06
C LEU A 68 8.31 6.81 14.91
N ARG A 69 9.58 6.91 14.47
CA ARG A 69 10.72 6.39 15.22
C ARG A 69 10.99 7.18 16.51
N GLU A 70 10.89 8.50 16.47
CA GLU A 70 11.02 9.37 17.66
C GLU A 70 9.95 9.04 18.71
N LYS A 71 8.75 8.68 18.28
CA LYS A 71 7.65 8.23 19.17
C LYS A 71 7.76 6.77 19.60
N GLY A 72 8.77 6.02 19.18
CA GLY A 72 8.97 4.62 19.54
C GLY A 72 7.93 3.66 18.95
N LEU A 73 7.24 4.06 17.89
CA LEU A 73 6.21 3.25 17.25
C LEU A 73 6.81 2.15 16.39
N LYS A 74 6.12 1.01 16.31
CA LYS A 74 6.43 -0.04 15.34
C LYS A 74 6.02 0.40 13.94
N ILE A 75 6.85 0.09 12.94
CA ILE A 75 6.60 0.49 11.55
C ILE A 75 6.70 -0.73 10.64
N GLY A 76 5.70 -0.94 9.79
CA GLY A 76 5.72 -2.02 8.80
C GLY A 76 5.32 -1.54 7.40
N VAL A 77 5.67 -2.37 6.43
CA VAL A 77 5.20 -2.26 5.05
C VAL A 77 4.31 -3.46 4.75
N ALA A 78 3.14 -3.23 4.11
CA ALA A 78 2.32 -4.28 3.52
C ALA A 78 1.98 -3.90 2.07
N THR A 79 2.70 -4.47 1.14
CA THR A 79 2.60 -4.16 -0.28
C THR A 79 2.13 -5.36 -1.10
N SER A 80 1.31 -5.10 -2.14
CA SER A 80 0.94 -6.12 -3.12
C SER A 80 2.08 -6.45 -4.11
N SER A 81 3.19 -5.73 -4.06
CA SER A 81 4.39 -5.98 -4.86
C SER A 81 5.11 -7.26 -4.44
N SER A 82 5.99 -7.76 -5.30
CA SER A 82 6.91 -8.85 -4.93
C SER A 82 7.95 -8.36 -3.90
N GLU A 83 8.50 -9.30 -3.14
CA GLU A 83 9.54 -9.00 -2.14
C GLU A 83 10.76 -8.32 -2.75
N GLU A 84 11.26 -8.84 -3.87
CA GLU A 84 12.39 -8.27 -4.59
C GLU A 84 12.18 -6.79 -4.92
N HIS A 85 11.00 -6.46 -5.47
CA HIS A 85 10.63 -5.10 -5.83
C HIS A 85 10.52 -4.19 -4.60
N ALA A 86 9.79 -4.63 -3.58
CA ALA A 86 9.57 -3.86 -2.38
C ALA A 86 10.90 -3.56 -1.66
N VAL A 87 11.71 -4.58 -1.41
CA VAL A 87 12.99 -4.43 -0.71
C VAL A 87 13.97 -3.57 -1.51
N SER A 88 14.03 -3.76 -2.85
CA SER A 88 14.90 -2.94 -3.72
C SER A 88 14.54 -1.46 -3.64
N ASN A 89 13.25 -1.12 -3.73
CA ASN A 89 12.79 0.26 -3.65
C ASN A 89 13.07 0.89 -2.28
N LEU A 90 12.78 0.18 -1.18
CA LEU A 90 13.05 0.66 0.17
C LEU A 90 14.54 0.91 0.42
N LYS A 91 15.42 0.03 -0.08
CA LYS A 91 16.88 0.19 0.03
C LYS A 91 17.40 1.33 -0.83
N ARG A 92 16.89 1.47 -2.05
CA ARG A 92 17.29 2.56 -2.94
C ARG A 92 16.92 3.94 -2.37
N GLU A 93 15.76 4.05 -1.73
CA GLU A 93 15.32 5.26 -1.05
C GLU A 93 16.02 5.49 0.30
N GLY A 94 16.82 4.51 0.78
CA GLY A 94 17.54 4.60 2.05
C GLY A 94 16.64 4.50 3.29
N ILE A 95 15.45 3.91 3.15
CA ILE A 95 14.45 3.85 4.24
C ILE A 95 14.20 2.44 4.76
N PHE A 96 14.86 1.42 4.21
CA PHE A 96 14.62 0.03 4.59
C PHE A 96 14.74 -0.20 6.11
N ASP A 97 15.73 0.38 6.76
CA ASP A 97 16.01 0.19 8.18
C ASP A 97 15.01 0.89 9.12
N TYR A 98 14.09 1.69 8.57
CA TYR A 98 12.97 2.23 9.34
C TYR A 98 11.87 1.22 9.62
N PHE A 99 11.86 0.08 8.94
CA PHE A 99 10.75 -0.88 9.04
C PHE A 99 11.10 -2.07 9.92
N ASP A 100 10.23 -2.38 10.88
CA ASP A 100 10.33 -3.56 11.74
C ASP A 100 9.81 -4.82 11.02
N SER A 101 9.01 -4.67 9.96
CA SER A 101 8.46 -5.76 9.15
C SER A 101 8.13 -5.29 7.73
N VAL A 102 8.33 -6.17 6.75
CA VAL A 102 7.96 -5.97 5.35
C VAL A 102 7.16 -7.19 4.89
N ILE A 103 5.85 -7.01 4.67
CA ILE A 103 4.94 -8.04 4.17
C ILE A 103 4.63 -7.77 2.70
N THR A 104 4.79 -8.78 1.87
CA THR A 104 4.64 -8.66 0.43
C THR A 104 3.57 -9.61 -0.12
N GLY A 105 3.08 -9.33 -1.32
CA GLY A 105 1.95 -10.06 -1.90
C GLY A 105 2.17 -11.56 -2.11
N ASN A 106 3.43 -12.02 -2.11
CA ASN A 106 3.77 -13.45 -2.21
C ASN A 106 3.84 -14.16 -0.85
N MET A 107 3.68 -13.46 0.25
CA MET A 107 3.68 -14.02 1.61
C MET A 107 2.29 -14.39 2.12
N ILE A 108 1.24 -14.06 1.36
CA ILE A 108 -0.16 -14.22 1.74
C ILE A 108 -0.93 -15.00 0.67
N GLU A 109 -2.02 -15.64 1.08
CA GLU A 109 -2.89 -16.40 0.18
C GLU A 109 -3.82 -15.49 -0.61
N HIS A 110 -4.50 -14.56 0.08
CA HIS A 110 -5.46 -13.66 -0.54
C HIS A 110 -4.95 -12.22 -0.50
N GLY A 111 -4.84 -11.59 -1.68
CA GLY A 111 -4.41 -10.20 -1.81
C GLY A 111 -5.54 -9.21 -1.53
N LYS A 112 -5.19 -7.95 -1.27
CA LYS A 112 -6.15 -6.85 -1.11
C LYS A 112 -7.26 -6.93 -2.19
N PRO A 113 -8.54 -6.79 -1.85
CA PRO A 113 -9.08 -6.20 -0.61
C PRO A 113 -9.21 -7.16 0.59
N GLU A 114 -8.83 -8.45 0.47
CA GLU A 114 -8.84 -9.37 1.60
C GLU A 114 -7.85 -8.93 2.70
N PRO A 115 -8.14 -9.20 3.99
CA PRO A 115 -7.41 -8.62 5.11
C PRO A 115 -6.05 -9.28 5.40
N ASP A 116 -5.72 -10.39 4.75
CA ASP A 116 -4.61 -11.30 5.06
C ASP A 116 -3.28 -10.57 5.26
N ILE A 117 -2.96 -9.62 4.38
CA ILE A 117 -1.68 -8.91 4.42
C ILE A 117 -1.53 -8.05 5.68
N TYR A 118 -2.61 -7.44 6.14
CA TYR A 118 -2.60 -6.60 7.34
C TYR A 118 -2.66 -7.43 8.61
N ILE A 119 -3.40 -8.54 8.61
CA ILE A 119 -3.38 -9.51 9.70
C ILE A 119 -1.97 -10.03 9.90
N GLU A 120 -1.28 -10.43 8.82
CA GLU A 120 0.10 -10.92 8.88
C GLU A 120 1.07 -9.83 9.34
N ALA A 121 0.90 -8.58 8.87
CA ALA A 121 1.72 -7.45 9.32
C ALA A 121 1.58 -7.23 10.83
N CYS A 122 0.37 -7.16 11.35
CA CYS A 122 0.10 -7.00 12.79
C CYS A 122 0.67 -8.19 13.60
N ARG A 123 0.54 -9.42 13.08
CA ARG A 123 1.10 -10.62 13.71
C ARG A 123 2.62 -10.55 13.85
N GLN A 124 3.33 -10.17 12.78
CA GLN A 124 4.80 -10.08 12.82
C GLN A 124 5.28 -8.95 13.73
N LEU A 125 4.58 -7.83 13.74
CA LEU A 125 4.88 -6.69 14.61
C LEU A 125 4.45 -6.91 16.06
N LYS A 126 3.64 -7.96 16.34
CA LYS A 126 3.06 -8.28 17.64
C LYS A 126 2.22 -7.12 18.19
N VAL A 127 1.38 -6.55 17.33
CA VAL A 127 0.46 -5.45 17.66
C VAL A 127 -0.98 -5.89 17.48
N ASP A 128 -1.88 -5.32 18.29
CA ASP A 128 -3.33 -5.48 18.13
C ASP A 128 -3.79 -4.65 16.92
N PRO A 129 -4.49 -5.22 15.92
CA PRO A 129 -4.98 -4.47 14.79
C PRO A 129 -5.82 -3.24 15.17
N SER A 130 -6.64 -3.32 16.22
CA SER A 130 -7.47 -2.20 16.67
C SER A 130 -6.66 -0.99 17.18
N LYS A 131 -5.39 -1.20 17.52
CA LYS A 131 -4.43 -0.17 17.93
C LYS A 131 -3.47 0.24 16.81
N ALA A 132 -3.69 -0.24 15.59
CA ALA A 132 -2.85 0.01 14.44
C ALA A 132 -3.53 0.96 13.45
N ILE A 133 -2.74 1.83 12.83
CA ILE A 133 -3.17 2.72 11.74
C ILE A 133 -2.57 2.21 10.44
N ALA A 134 -3.39 2.13 9.39
CA ALA A 134 -2.94 1.86 8.03
C ALA A 134 -3.03 3.13 7.20
N LEU A 135 -1.90 3.62 6.68
CA LEU A 135 -1.86 4.74 5.73
C LEU A 135 -1.92 4.17 4.30
N GLU A 136 -2.98 4.48 3.58
CA GLU A 136 -3.30 3.86 2.29
C GLU A 136 -3.71 4.90 1.24
N ASP A 137 -3.43 4.59 -0.03
CA ASP A 137 -3.77 5.42 -1.18
C ASP A 137 -4.79 4.76 -2.13
N ALA A 138 -5.16 3.50 -1.86
CA ALA A 138 -6.03 2.71 -2.71
C ALA A 138 -7.26 2.19 -1.94
N ILE A 139 -8.42 2.20 -2.61
CA ILE A 139 -9.69 1.69 -2.05
C ILE A 139 -9.57 0.25 -1.57
N ASN A 140 -8.89 -0.61 -2.33
CA ASN A 140 -8.68 -2.01 -1.94
C ASN A 140 -7.80 -2.14 -0.69
N GLY A 141 -6.83 -1.24 -0.51
CA GLY A 141 -6.01 -1.20 0.69
C GLY A 141 -6.81 -0.75 1.93
N ILE A 142 -7.64 0.29 1.79
CA ILE A 142 -8.54 0.73 2.85
C ILE A 142 -9.48 -0.41 3.31
N ARG A 143 -10.11 -1.11 2.36
CA ARG A 143 -10.98 -2.26 2.68
C ARG A 143 -10.23 -3.39 3.37
N SER A 144 -9.04 -3.69 2.91
CA SER A 144 -8.17 -4.71 3.49
C SER A 144 -7.77 -4.38 4.93
N ALA A 145 -7.35 -3.13 5.19
CA ALA A 145 -7.01 -2.66 6.52
C ALA A 145 -8.20 -2.67 7.49
N HIS A 146 -9.35 -2.15 7.03
CA HIS A 146 -10.59 -2.19 7.81
C HIS A 146 -11.03 -3.63 8.12
N GLY A 147 -10.97 -4.53 7.11
CA GLY A 147 -11.29 -5.95 7.29
C GLY A 147 -10.37 -6.67 8.28
N ALA A 148 -9.12 -6.21 8.44
CA ALA A 148 -8.19 -6.68 9.45
C ALA A 148 -8.45 -6.11 10.85
N GLY A 149 -9.40 -5.18 11.01
CA GLY A 149 -9.70 -4.49 12.27
C GLY A 149 -8.77 -3.33 12.59
N MET A 150 -8.00 -2.84 11.61
CA MET A 150 -7.14 -1.67 11.76
C MET A 150 -7.92 -0.34 11.57
N ASN A 151 -7.25 0.77 11.82
CA ASN A 151 -7.77 2.12 11.63
C ASN A 151 -7.22 2.71 10.31
N PRO A 152 -7.93 2.62 9.18
CA PRO A 152 -7.42 3.07 7.89
C PRO A 152 -7.49 4.59 7.75
N VAL A 153 -6.39 5.20 7.34
CA VAL A 153 -6.27 6.61 6.97
C VAL A 153 -5.95 6.72 5.49
N MET A 154 -6.80 7.44 4.76
CA MET A 154 -6.60 7.66 3.33
C MET A 154 -5.60 8.79 3.09
N ILE A 155 -4.56 8.50 2.30
CA ILE A 155 -3.61 9.48 1.76
C ILE A 155 -3.75 9.45 0.23
N PRO A 156 -4.63 10.27 -0.37
CA PRO A 156 -4.94 10.21 -1.80
C PRO A 156 -3.70 10.42 -2.68
N ASP A 157 -3.61 9.65 -3.75
CA ASP A 157 -2.61 9.81 -4.80
C ASP A 157 -3.34 9.78 -6.16
N ILE A 158 -3.32 8.67 -6.88
CA ILE A 158 -4.05 8.52 -8.16
C ILE A 158 -5.56 8.47 -7.91
N VAL A 159 -6.01 7.81 -6.84
CA VAL A 159 -7.43 7.71 -6.46
C VAL A 159 -7.82 8.92 -5.63
N GLN A 160 -8.63 9.81 -6.22
CA GLN A 160 -9.13 11.03 -5.56
C GLN A 160 -10.55 10.85 -5.01
N ASP A 161 -11.39 10.04 -5.67
CA ASP A 161 -12.74 9.72 -5.21
C ASP A 161 -12.72 8.58 -4.21
N THR A 162 -12.97 8.90 -2.95
CA THR A 162 -12.98 7.96 -1.83
C THR A 162 -14.39 7.58 -1.37
N SER A 163 -15.43 8.07 -2.04
CA SER A 163 -16.85 7.90 -1.66
C SER A 163 -17.27 6.44 -1.37
N LYS A 164 -16.57 5.46 -1.97
CA LYS A 164 -16.83 4.02 -1.78
C LYS A 164 -16.30 3.45 -0.46
N VAL A 165 -15.57 4.22 0.32
CA VAL A 165 -14.91 3.80 1.56
C VAL A 165 -14.97 4.85 2.67
N ASP A 166 -15.60 6.00 2.44
CA ASP A 166 -15.67 7.10 3.42
C ASP A 166 -16.29 6.66 4.76
N ASP A 167 -17.20 5.70 4.73
CA ASP A 167 -17.89 5.14 5.90
C ASP A 167 -17.00 4.23 6.78
N ILE A 168 -15.86 3.78 6.24
CA ILE A 168 -14.92 2.90 6.96
C ILE A 168 -13.57 3.58 7.23
N LEU A 169 -13.39 4.85 6.83
CA LEU A 169 -12.18 5.60 7.14
C LEU A 169 -12.10 6.00 8.59
N PHE A 170 -10.94 5.82 9.21
CA PHE A 170 -10.60 6.45 10.48
C PHE A 170 -10.23 7.93 10.28
N GLY A 171 -9.64 8.27 9.13
CA GLY A 171 -9.27 9.63 8.77
C GLY A 171 -8.82 9.75 7.33
N LYS A 172 -8.57 11.01 6.92
CA LYS A 172 -8.03 11.36 5.60
C LYS A 172 -7.07 12.53 5.75
N CYS A 173 -5.90 12.42 5.11
CA CYS A 173 -4.90 13.48 5.05
C CYS A 173 -4.50 13.70 3.59
N GLU A 174 -4.12 14.92 3.23
CA GLU A 174 -3.68 15.25 1.88
C GLU A 174 -2.30 14.68 1.53
N SER A 175 -1.47 14.40 2.56
CA SER A 175 -0.11 13.87 2.39
C SER A 175 0.38 13.18 3.66
N LEU A 176 1.48 12.41 3.52
CA LEU A 176 2.21 11.88 4.68
C LEU A 176 2.80 13.01 5.55
N LEU A 177 3.09 14.18 4.97
CA LEU A 177 3.57 15.34 5.73
C LEU A 177 2.50 15.85 6.69
N GLU A 178 1.27 16.04 6.22
CA GLU A 178 0.16 16.48 7.08
C GLU A 178 -0.08 15.48 8.22
N PHE A 179 -0.05 14.17 7.92
CA PHE A 179 -0.18 13.16 8.95
C PHE A 179 0.98 13.20 9.96
N ALA A 180 2.22 13.48 9.52
CA ALA A 180 3.36 13.66 10.40
C ALA A 180 3.18 14.86 11.34
N GLU A 181 2.68 15.99 10.82
CA GLU A 181 2.40 17.20 11.59
C GLU A 181 1.32 16.97 12.66
N ILE A 182 0.24 16.25 12.30
CA ILE A 182 -0.81 15.83 13.25
C ILE A 182 -0.19 14.98 14.36
N LEU A 183 0.61 13.98 14.00
CA LEU A 183 1.26 13.11 14.99
C LEU A 183 2.24 13.86 15.91
N GLN A 184 2.96 14.84 15.41
CA GLN A 184 3.85 15.64 16.26
C GLN A 184 3.10 16.39 17.35
N GLY A 185 1.90 16.91 17.06
CA GLY A 185 1.04 17.63 18.00
C GLY A 185 0.34 16.74 19.02
N VAL A 186 0.34 15.41 18.85
CA VAL A 186 -0.38 14.48 19.71
C VAL A 186 0.57 13.84 20.72
N THR A 187 0.24 13.95 22.02
CA THR A 187 0.86 13.11 23.05
C THR A 187 0.23 11.72 22.96
N LEU A 188 0.97 10.75 22.44
CA LEU A 188 0.52 9.37 22.34
C LEU A 188 0.69 8.71 23.71
N ASP A 189 -0.37 8.10 24.21
CA ASP A 189 -0.25 7.03 25.18
C ASP A 189 0.25 5.79 24.41
N ILE A 190 1.52 5.41 24.65
CA ILE A 190 2.21 4.35 23.91
C ILE A 190 1.51 2.99 24.07
N GLU A 191 0.72 2.81 25.12
CA GLU A 191 -0.14 1.63 25.26
C GLU A 191 -1.36 1.65 24.32
N ALA A 192 -1.77 2.84 23.86
CA ALA A 192 -2.97 3.01 23.05
C ALA A 192 -2.73 2.96 21.52
N VAL A 193 -1.55 3.34 21.03
CA VAL A 193 -1.22 3.36 19.58
C VAL A 193 0.11 2.65 19.35
N SER A 194 0.06 1.44 18.82
CA SER A 194 1.25 0.59 18.72
C SER A 194 1.88 0.56 17.33
N TYR A 195 1.24 1.14 16.27
CA TYR A 195 1.69 0.86 14.91
C TYR A 195 1.16 1.83 13.85
N THR A 196 2.01 2.13 12.86
CA THR A 196 1.63 2.80 11.61
C THR A 196 2.13 1.98 10.43
N HIS A 197 1.25 1.69 9.48
CA HIS A 197 1.55 1.01 8.24
C HIS A 197 1.65 2.01 7.09
N LEU A 198 2.69 1.90 6.26
CA LEU A 198 2.87 2.68 5.04
C LEU A 198 2.69 1.78 3.83
N THR A 199 1.80 2.16 2.92
CA THR A 199 1.77 1.62 1.55
C THR A 199 2.68 2.48 0.68
N LEU A 200 3.64 1.83 0.04
CA LEU A 200 4.60 2.42 -0.89
C LEU A 200 4.36 1.92 -2.30
#